data_d25d3a227213ef7d3e15e4ad365ac75e
#
_entry.id   d25d3a227213ef7d3e15e4ad365ac75e
#
_cell.length_a   1.000
_cell.length_b   1.000
_cell.length_c   1.000
_cell.angle_alpha   90.00
_cell.angle_beta   90.00
_cell.angle_gamma   90.00
#
_symmetry.space_group_name_H-M   'P 1'
#
loop_
_entity.id
_entity.type
_entity.pdbx_description
1 polymer ?
#
loop_
_entity_poly.entity_id
_entity_poly.type
_entity_poly.pdbx_seq_one_letter_code
_entity_poly.pdbx_strand_id
1 'polypeptide(L)'
;MNLTVPKQFAVVDGLTVLQHTMLAFQRHQLVSAIYVVASPQWSETVRQQAQEAGISKFASCLDAGDNSFQSAKNGISALKDMEDANTVVLIHDAVRPLVSQDIISRNIAVCLSRGNAITTLPSQESYMVIDSAAE
;
A
#
# COMPACT_ATOMS: atom_id res chain seq x y z
N MET A 1 12.86 -5.00 20.09
CA MET A 1 12.11 -6.23 19.87
C MET A 1 12.52 -6.82 18.53
N ASN A 2 13.38 -7.84 18.52
CA ASN A 2 13.71 -8.55 17.26
C ASN A 2 12.51 -9.45 16.92
N LEU A 3 11.58 -8.93 16.14
CA LEU A 3 10.54 -9.76 15.54
C LEU A 3 11.20 -10.57 14.42
N THR A 4 11.25 -11.87 14.59
CA THR A 4 11.67 -12.82 13.55
C THR A 4 10.70 -12.82 12.34
N VAL A 5 9.52 -12.24 12.51
CA VAL A 5 8.47 -12.13 11.50
C VAL A 5 8.34 -10.66 11.06
N PRO A 6 8.32 -10.35 9.75
CA PRO A 6 8.10 -8.99 9.24
C PRO A 6 6.77 -8.40 9.76
N LYS A 7 6.77 -7.09 10.01
CA LYS A 7 5.63 -6.36 10.64
C LYS A 7 4.29 -6.62 9.96
N GLN A 8 4.27 -6.70 8.64
CA GLN A 8 3.05 -6.92 7.85
C GLN A 8 2.40 -8.28 8.12
N PHE A 9 3.16 -9.25 8.63
CA PHE A 9 2.67 -10.59 8.95
C PHE A 9 2.41 -10.79 10.45
N ALA A 10 2.57 -9.74 11.25
CA ALA A 10 2.15 -9.78 12.65
C ALA A 10 0.63 -9.96 12.73
N VAL A 11 0.18 -10.85 13.61
CA VAL A 11 -1.25 -11.17 13.79
C VAL A 11 -1.86 -10.23 14.82
N VAL A 12 -2.98 -9.65 14.47
CA VAL A 12 -3.82 -8.83 15.34
C VAL A 12 -5.26 -9.27 15.11
N ASP A 13 -5.94 -9.64 16.19
CA ASP A 13 -7.35 -10.04 16.15
C ASP A 13 -7.67 -11.16 15.12
N GLY A 14 -6.76 -12.15 15.05
CA GLY A 14 -6.90 -13.33 14.21
C GLY A 14 -6.50 -13.17 12.73
N LEU A 15 -6.15 -11.96 12.30
CA LEU A 15 -5.67 -11.67 10.93
C LEU A 15 -4.31 -10.99 10.98
N THR A 16 -3.54 -11.10 9.92
CA THR A 16 -2.30 -10.33 9.79
C THR A 16 -2.59 -8.86 9.49
N VAL A 17 -1.63 -7.99 9.81
CA VAL A 17 -1.72 -6.55 9.47
C VAL A 17 -1.93 -6.36 7.97
N LEU A 18 -1.28 -7.17 7.12
CA LEU A 18 -1.48 -7.15 5.67
C LEU A 18 -2.92 -7.53 5.28
N GLN A 19 -3.49 -8.58 5.90
CA GLN A 19 -4.88 -8.98 5.64
C GLN A 19 -5.86 -7.87 6.02
N HIS A 20 -5.68 -7.23 7.18
CA HIS A 20 -6.49 -6.07 7.57
C HIS A 20 -6.39 -4.92 6.55
N THR A 21 -5.17 -4.62 6.07
CA THR A 21 -4.96 -3.58 5.06
C THR A 21 -5.67 -3.94 3.76
N MET A 22 -5.49 -5.15 3.24
CA MET A 22 -6.17 -5.60 2.02
C MET A 22 -7.71 -5.55 2.16
N LEU A 23 -8.25 -5.95 3.32
CA LEU A 23 -9.69 -5.91 3.59
C LEU A 23 -10.26 -4.48 3.55
N ALA A 24 -9.50 -3.47 3.96
CA ALA A 24 -9.95 -2.08 3.85
C ALA A 24 -10.19 -1.67 2.39
N PHE A 25 -9.32 -2.08 1.47
CA PHE A 25 -9.47 -1.83 0.03
C PHE A 25 -10.46 -2.78 -0.64
N GLN A 26 -10.51 -4.05 -0.22
CA GLN A 26 -11.51 -5.03 -0.68
C GLN A 26 -12.94 -4.52 -0.53
N ARG A 27 -13.24 -3.86 0.58
CA ARG A 27 -14.58 -3.34 0.90
C ARG A 27 -14.95 -2.07 0.12
N HIS A 28 -13.99 -1.40 -0.50
CA HIS A 28 -14.24 -0.12 -1.18
C HIS A 28 -14.76 -0.36 -2.61
N GLN A 29 -15.91 0.22 -2.95
CA GLN A 29 -16.61 -0.03 -4.21
C GLN A 29 -15.81 0.43 -5.45
N LEU A 30 -15.06 1.52 -5.33
CA LEU A 30 -14.27 2.08 -6.45
C LEU A 30 -12.92 1.40 -6.64
N VAL A 31 -12.51 0.50 -5.76
CA VAL A 31 -11.29 -0.30 -5.93
C VAL A 31 -11.64 -1.55 -6.73
N SER A 32 -11.04 -1.70 -7.90
CA SER A 32 -11.26 -2.85 -8.80
C SER A 32 -10.25 -3.97 -8.57
N ALA A 33 -8.98 -3.63 -8.29
CA ALA A 33 -7.90 -4.59 -8.12
C ALA A 33 -6.95 -4.19 -7.00
N ILE A 34 -6.31 -5.17 -6.38
CA ILE A 34 -5.30 -5.01 -5.34
C ILE A 34 -4.04 -5.75 -5.78
N TYR A 35 -2.95 -5.02 -5.92
CA TYR A 35 -1.62 -5.55 -6.16
C TYR A 35 -0.77 -5.36 -4.90
N VAL A 36 -0.07 -6.39 -4.47
CA VAL A 36 0.85 -6.29 -3.33
C VAL A 36 2.28 -6.33 -3.84
N VAL A 37 3.08 -5.35 -3.49
CA VAL A 37 4.50 -5.33 -3.83
C VAL A 37 5.28 -5.89 -2.65
N ALA A 38 5.96 -7.02 -2.85
CA ALA A 38 6.71 -7.71 -1.81
C ALA A 38 7.99 -8.35 -2.37
N SER A 39 8.97 -8.61 -1.50
CA SER A 39 10.16 -9.37 -1.90
C SER A 39 9.75 -10.78 -2.37
N PRO A 40 10.41 -11.35 -3.40
CA PRO A 40 10.03 -12.62 -4.00
C PRO A 40 9.85 -13.77 -3.01
N GLN A 41 10.65 -13.80 -1.96
CA GLN A 41 10.56 -14.81 -0.88
C GLN A 41 9.21 -14.79 -0.14
N TRP A 42 8.46 -13.70 -0.19
CA TRP A 42 7.17 -13.54 0.49
C TRP A 42 5.96 -13.64 -0.45
N SER A 43 6.18 -13.77 -1.77
CA SER A 43 5.10 -13.76 -2.77
C SER A 43 4.06 -14.84 -2.51
N GLU A 44 4.50 -16.05 -2.16
CA GLU A 44 3.58 -17.15 -1.87
C GLU A 44 2.80 -16.92 -0.58
N THR A 45 3.47 -16.44 0.48
CA THR A 45 2.82 -16.05 1.74
C THR A 45 1.74 -14.98 1.51
N VAL A 46 2.02 -13.98 0.68
CA VAL A 46 1.05 -12.94 0.32
C VAL A 46 -0.17 -13.51 -0.39
N ARG A 47 0.02 -14.40 -1.37
CA ARG A 47 -1.08 -15.06 -2.09
C ARG A 47 -1.95 -15.89 -1.16
N GLN A 48 -1.32 -16.70 -0.31
CA GLN A 48 -2.01 -17.52 0.68
C GLN A 48 -2.85 -16.64 1.62
N GLN A 49 -2.28 -15.57 2.16
CA GLN A 49 -3.01 -14.65 3.04
C GLN A 49 -4.18 -13.94 2.36
N ALA A 50 -4.02 -13.56 1.10
CA ALA A 50 -5.10 -12.97 0.32
C ALA A 50 -6.26 -13.97 0.14
N GLN A 51 -5.94 -15.23 -0.15
CA GLN A 51 -6.92 -16.30 -0.29
C GLN A 51 -7.63 -16.60 1.04
N GLU A 52 -6.89 -16.77 2.14
CA GLU A 52 -7.42 -17.04 3.48
C GLU A 52 -8.39 -15.94 3.96
N ALA A 53 -8.06 -14.68 3.65
CA ALA A 53 -8.92 -13.53 3.99
C ALA A 53 -10.05 -13.25 2.99
N GLY A 54 -10.20 -14.06 1.94
CA GLY A 54 -11.23 -13.89 0.93
C GLY A 54 -11.12 -12.61 0.11
N ILE A 55 -9.88 -12.16 -0.19
CA ILE A 55 -9.63 -10.94 -0.98
C ILE A 55 -9.85 -11.24 -2.46
N SER A 56 -11.08 -11.12 -2.91
CA SER A 56 -11.44 -11.41 -4.32
C SER A 56 -10.88 -10.41 -5.33
N LYS A 57 -10.50 -9.20 -4.87
CA LYS A 57 -9.84 -8.17 -5.70
C LYS A 57 -8.33 -8.33 -5.78
N PHE A 58 -7.73 -9.29 -5.08
CA PHE A 58 -6.30 -9.56 -5.18
C PHE A 58 -5.95 -10.04 -6.59
N ALA A 59 -5.19 -9.23 -7.33
CA ALA A 59 -4.79 -9.53 -8.70
C ALA A 59 -3.45 -10.27 -8.74
N SER A 60 -2.42 -9.71 -8.12
CA SER A 60 -1.11 -10.39 -8.05
C SER A 60 -0.18 -9.81 -6.99
N CYS A 61 0.93 -10.53 -6.75
CA CYS A 61 2.08 -10.03 -6.01
C CYS A 61 3.17 -9.62 -7.02
N LEU A 62 3.65 -8.39 -6.91
CA LEU A 62 4.70 -7.80 -7.74
C LEU A 62 6.02 -7.73 -6.96
N ASP A 63 7.13 -7.74 -7.67
CA ASP A 63 8.45 -7.75 -7.05
C ASP A 63 8.83 -6.39 -6.46
N ALA A 64 9.24 -6.41 -5.20
CA ALA A 64 9.77 -5.24 -4.53
C ALA A 64 11.16 -4.84 -5.07
N GLY A 65 11.51 -3.57 -4.89
CA GLY A 65 12.87 -3.06 -5.09
C GLY A 65 13.65 -3.02 -3.76
N ASP A 66 14.86 -2.49 -3.82
CA ASP A 66 15.79 -2.42 -2.68
C ASP A 66 15.31 -1.48 -1.55
N ASN A 67 14.38 -0.59 -1.85
CA ASN A 67 13.79 0.35 -0.91
C ASN A 67 12.33 0.67 -1.28
N SER A 68 11.63 1.42 -0.42
CA SER A 68 10.22 1.76 -0.61
C SER A 68 9.95 2.53 -1.90
N PHE A 69 10.83 3.45 -2.27
CA PHE A 69 10.71 4.22 -3.51
C PHE A 69 10.84 3.31 -4.74
N GLN A 70 11.86 2.45 -4.76
CA GLN A 70 12.07 1.51 -5.86
C GLN A 70 10.93 0.49 -5.95
N SER A 71 10.41 0.02 -4.82
CA SER A 71 9.24 -0.87 -4.76
C SER A 71 8.00 -0.22 -5.37
N ALA A 72 7.70 1.03 -5.00
CA ALA A 72 6.59 1.78 -5.58
C ALA A 72 6.77 1.97 -7.09
N LYS A 73 7.99 2.32 -7.54
CA LYS A 73 8.32 2.47 -8.96
C LYS A 73 8.14 1.15 -9.74
N ASN A 74 8.60 0.03 -9.18
CA ASN A 74 8.42 -1.29 -9.79
C ASN A 74 6.93 -1.64 -9.93
N GLY A 75 6.15 -1.42 -8.87
CA GLY A 75 4.70 -1.62 -8.90
C GLY A 75 4.02 -0.80 -9.99
N ILE A 76 4.27 0.51 -10.04
CA ILE A 76 3.70 1.39 -11.07
C ILE A 76 4.13 0.96 -12.48
N SER A 77 5.40 0.57 -12.65
CA SER A 77 5.91 0.15 -13.97
C SER A 77 5.24 -1.14 -14.45
N ALA A 78 5.02 -2.10 -13.55
CA ALA A 78 4.31 -3.33 -13.88
C ALA A 78 2.84 -3.08 -14.27
N LEU A 79 2.17 -2.11 -13.62
CA LEU A 79 0.78 -1.77 -13.92
C LEU A 79 0.59 -1.12 -15.30
N LYS A 80 1.61 -0.47 -15.87
CA LYS A 80 1.51 0.13 -17.22
C LYS A 80 1.15 -0.86 -18.31
N ASP A 81 1.57 -2.11 -18.14
CA ASP A 81 1.33 -3.17 -19.10
C ASP A 81 0.07 -3.99 -18.79
N MET A 82 -0.51 -3.78 -17.60
CA MET A 82 -1.63 -4.57 -17.06
C MET A 82 -2.95 -3.78 -17.00
N GLU A 83 -2.89 -2.46 -16.90
CA GLU A 83 -4.05 -1.59 -16.64
C GLU A 83 -4.18 -0.51 -17.72
N ASP A 84 -5.39 0.04 -17.85
CA ASP A 84 -5.65 1.16 -18.74
C ASP A 84 -4.87 2.42 -18.30
N ALA A 85 -4.40 3.22 -19.26
CA ALA A 85 -3.65 4.45 -19.00
C ALA A 85 -4.41 5.51 -18.17
N ASN A 86 -5.74 5.40 -18.09
CA ASN A 86 -6.58 6.28 -17.30
C ASN A 86 -6.91 5.70 -15.91
N THR A 87 -6.37 4.53 -15.56
CA THR A 87 -6.60 3.91 -14.26
C THR A 87 -5.97 4.74 -13.13
N VAL A 88 -6.77 5.06 -12.11
CA VAL A 88 -6.27 5.70 -10.88
C VAL A 88 -5.56 4.65 -10.03
N VAL A 89 -4.28 4.89 -9.73
CA VAL A 89 -3.48 4.03 -8.88
C VAL A 89 -3.35 4.63 -7.49
N LEU A 90 -3.76 3.87 -6.46
CA LEU A 90 -3.57 4.21 -5.06
C LEU A 90 -2.33 3.47 -4.52
N ILE A 91 -1.34 4.21 -4.04
CA ILE A 91 -0.16 3.65 -3.37
C ILE A 91 -0.37 3.75 -1.87
N HIS A 92 -0.26 2.62 -1.18
CA HIS A 92 -0.54 2.54 0.25
C HIS A 92 0.45 1.60 0.97
N ASP A 93 0.81 1.95 2.19
CA ASP A 93 1.70 1.12 3.02
C ASP A 93 0.96 -0.14 3.53
N ALA A 94 1.54 -1.31 3.31
CA ALA A 94 0.98 -2.59 3.75
C ALA A 94 0.74 -2.70 5.27
N VAL A 95 1.41 -1.87 6.07
CA VAL A 95 1.32 -1.87 7.54
C VAL A 95 0.42 -0.76 8.11
N ARG A 96 -0.47 -0.19 7.29
CA ARG A 96 -1.42 0.86 7.72
C ARG A 96 -2.88 0.41 7.53
N PRO A 97 -3.38 -0.52 8.37
CA PRO A 97 -4.69 -1.14 8.17
C PRO A 97 -5.88 -0.22 8.49
N LEU A 98 -5.65 0.91 9.19
CA LEU A 98 -6.73 1.79 9.68
C LEU A 98 -7.13 2.89 8.68
N VAL A 99 -6.92 2.67 7.38
CA VAL A 99 -7.39 3.59 6.34
C VAL A 99 -8.93 3.54 6.24
N SER A 100 -9.58 4.69 6.37
CA SER A 100 -11.04 4.76 6.27
C SER A 100 -11.52 4.76 4.82
N GLN A 101 -12.76 4.32 4.59
CA GLN A 101 -13.40 4.35 3.27
C GLN A 101 -13.51 5.78 2.72
N ASP A 102 -13.71 6.76 3.61
CA ASP A 102 -13.75 8.18 3.24
C ASP A 102 -12.41 8.69 2.70
N ILE A 103 -11.29 8.32 3.35
CA ILE A 103 -9.95 8.68 2.87
C ILE A 103 -9.70 8.11 1.48
N ILE A 104 -10.06 6.85 1.23
CA ILE A 104 -9.91 6.22 -0.09
C ILE A 104 -10.74 6.98 -1.12
N SER A 105 -12.03 7.22 -0.84
CA SER A 105 -12.93 7.95 -1.73
C SER A 105 -12.43 9.34 -2.07
N ARG A 106 -11.97 10.09 -1.07
CA ARG A 106 -11.47 11.47 -1.25
C ARG A 106 -10.20 11.52 -2.07
N ASN A 107 -9.25 10.60 -1.85
CA ASN A 107 -8.04 10.52 -2.67
C ASN A 107 -8.38 10.24 -4.14
N ILE A 108 -9.30 9.32 -4.41
CA ILE A 108 -9.75 9.03 -5.78
C ILE A 108 -10.40 10.28 -6.40
N ALA A 109 -11.34 10.93 -5.72
CA ALA A 109 -12.03 12.11 -6.20
C ALA A 109 -11.08 13.28 -6.49
N VAL A 110 -10.12 13.53 -5.60
CA VAL A 110 -9.10 14.57 -5.78
C VAL A 110 -8.17 14.23 -6.94
N CYS A 111 -7.73 12.98 -7.06
CA CYS A 111 -6.90 12.52 -8.17
C CYS A 111 -7.61 12.74 -9.51
N LEU A 112 -8.87 12.33 -9.63
CA LEU A 112 -9.66 12.51 -10.86
C LEU A 112 -9.87 14.00 -11.22
N SER A 113 -9.99 14.88 -10.22
CA SER A 113 -10.24 16.32 -10.46
C SER A 113 -8.96 17.14 -10.67
N ARG A 114 -7.82 16.71 -10.11
CA ARG A 114 -6.58 17.50 -10.05
C ARG A 114 -5.35 16.79 -10.62
N GLY A 115 -5.49 15.52 -11.05
CA GLY A 115 -4.42 14.70 -11.61
C GLY A 115 -3.61 13.90 -10.57
N ASN A 116 -3.56 14.34 -9.32
CA ASN A 116 -2.93 13.60 -8.23
C ASN A 116 -3.55 13.95 -6.87
N ALA A 117 -3.26 13.13 -5.85
CA ALA A 117 -3.68 13.36 -4.46
C ALA A 117 -2.64 12.78 -3.50
N ILE A 118 -2.40 13.47 -2.40
CA ILE A 118 -1.54 12.99 -1.30
C ILE A 118 -2.28 13.23 0.01
N THR A 119 -2.42 12.18 0.81
CA THR A 119 -2.95 12.29 2.17
C THR A 119 -1.88 12.82 3.11
N THR A 120 -2.15 13.92 3.78
CA THR A 120 -1.25 14.54 4.76
C THR A 120 -1.95 14.79 6.07
N LEU A 121 -1.16 14.89 7.14
CA LEU A 121 -1.62 15.38 8.45
C LEU A 121 -0.85 16.68 8.76
N PRO A 122 -1.50 17.65 9.44
CA PRO A 122 -0.80 18.80 9.99
C PRO A 122 0.32 18.32 10.93
N SER A 123 1.54 18.79 10.74
CA SER A 123 2.62 18.48 11.67
C SER A 123 2.40 19.25 12.97
N GLN A 124 2.53 18.56 14.09
CA GLN A 124 2.57 19.13 15.43
C GLN A 124 4.01 19.22 15.96
N GLU A 125 4.99 18.77 15.18
CA GLU A 125 6.41 18.78 15.54
C GLU A 125 7.13 19.94 14.85
N SER A 126 8.16 20.45 15.52
CA SER A 126 9.07 21.43 14.93
C SER A 126 10.11 20.71 14.09
N TYR A 127 10.28 21.15 12.85
CA TYR A 127 11.32 20.64 11.94
C TYR A 127 12.43 21.69 11.82
N MET A 128 13.66 21.23 11.84
CA MET A 128 14.85 22.05 11.56
C MET A 128 15.51 21.51 10.29
N VAL A 129 15.78 22.38 9.35
CA VAL A 129 16.63 22.04 8.21
C VAL A 129 18.07 22.27 8.66
N ILE A 130 18.86 21.22 8.67
CA ILE A 130 20.30 21.28 8.99
C ILE A 130 21.04 21.27 7.66
N ASP A 131 21.85 22.29 7.41
CA ASP A 131 22.79 22.28 6.30
C ASP A 131 23.92 21.30 6.63
N SER A 132 24.37 20.53 5.64
CA SER A 132 25.46 19.55 5.79
C SER A 132 26.82 20.15 6.20
N ALA A 133 26.90 21.48 6.26
CA ALA A 133 28.05 22.23 6.73
C ALA A 133 27.99 22.67 8.21
N ALA A 134 26.88 22.35 8.92
CA ALA A 134 26.76 22.66 10.35
C ALA A 134 27.25 21.46 11.16
N GLU A 135 28.56 21.46 11.51
CA GLU A 135 29.13 20.68 12.59
C GLU A 135 28.94 21.40 13.94
#